data_41f70f4bed10e4e8a1eff6c3167d8281
#
_entry.id   41f70f4bed10e4e8a1eff6c3167d8281
#
_cell.length_a   1.000
_cell.length_b   1.000
_cell.length_c   1.000
_cell.angle_alpha   90.00
_cell.angle_beta   90.00
_cell.angle_gamma   90.00
#
_symmetry.space_group_name_H-M   'P 1'
#
loop_
_entity.id
_entity.type
_entity.pdbx_description
1 polymer ?
#
loop_
_entity_poly.entity_id
_entity_poly.type
_entity_poly.pdbx_seq_one_letter_code
_entity_poly.pdbx_strand_id
1 'polypeptide(L)'
;MMLGTVVRQVWSDRQLPSYDGRRLVLVAEIDSDRREVAVDLVDAGPGVLVLVATDEAAAAAAGDATVDAAVVAQVAEPARPAVVPAEAGG
;
A
#
# COMPACT_ATOMS: atom_id res chain seq x y z
N MET A 1 1.59 8.68 -7.04
CA MET A 1 1.63 7.19 -7.08
C MET A 1 2.90 6.72 -6.40
N MET A 2 2.78 5.77 -5.50
CA MET A 2 3.90 5.32 -4.68
C MET A 2 3.94 3.80 -4.67
N LEU A 3 5.13 3.22 -4.75
CA LEU A 3 5.34 1.79 -4.59
C LEU A 3 5.92 1.54 -3.20
N GLY A 4 5.31 0.66 -2.45
CA GLY A 4 5.75 0.41 -1.08
C GLY A 4 5.31 -0.93 -0.55
N THR A 5 5.70 -1.21 0.69
CA THR A 5 5.36 -2.45 1.38
C THR A 5 4.49 -2.12 2.57
N VAL A 6 3.42 -2.86 2.75
CA VAL A 6 2.55 -2.70 3.92
C VAL A 6 3.33 -3.12 5.17
N VAL A 7 3.42 -2.21 6.13
CA VAL A 7 4.09 -2.47 7.41
C VAL A 7 3.12 -3.11 8.40
N ARG A 8 1.97 -2.47 8.59
CA ARG A 8 0.96 -2.94 9.52
C ARG A 8 -0.35 -2.21 9.31
N GLN A 9 -1.39 -2.70 9.92
CA GLN A 9 -2.67 -2.00 10.00
C GLN A 9 -2.57 -0.87 11.02
N VAL A 10 -3.27 0.21 10.76
CA VAL A 10 -3.33 1.37 11.65
C VAL A 10 -4.74 1.48 12.22
N TRP A 11 -4.84 1.73 13.52
CA TRP A 11 -6.10 1.88 14.21
C TRP A 11 -6.26 3.32 14.64
N SER A 12 -7.49 3.83 14.55
CA SER A 12 -7.80 5.20 14.93
C SER A 12 -8.91 5.20 15.98
N ASP A 13 -8.71 5.93 17.08
CA ASP A 13 -9.76 6.10 18.10
C ASP A 13 -10.89 6.99 17.61
N ARG A 14 -10.53 8.00 16.83
CA ARG A 14 -11.48 8.97 16.30
C ARG A 14 -11.15 9.25 14.85
N GLN A 15 -12.18 9.33 14.05
CA GLN A 15 -12.01 9.56 12.62
C GLN A 15 -13.29 10.15 12.05
N LEU A 16 -13.17 10.68 10.84
CA LEU A 16 -14.34 11.16 10.11
C LEU A 16 -15.28 9.98 9.86
N PRO A 17 -16.61 10.20 9.91
CA PRO A 17 -17.57 9.12 9.62
C PRO A 17 -17.33 8.42 8.27
N SER A 18 -16.82 9.14 7.28
CA SER A 18 -16.52 8.56 5.97
C SER A 18 -15.42 7.49 6.04
N TYR A 19 -14.65 7.46 7.12
CA TYR A 19 -13.58 6.47 7.32
C TYR A 19 -14.07 5.25 8.09
N ASP A 20 -15.28 5.29 8.62
CA ASP A 20 -15.83 4.16 9.37
C ASP A 20 -15.90 2.95 8.45
N GLY A 21 -15.42 1.82 8.94
CA GLY A 21 -15.36 0.58 8.18
C GLY A 21 -14.21 0.51 7.18
N ARG A 22 -13.43 1.57 7.05
CA ARG A 22 -12.27 1.54 6.18
C ARG A 22 -11.06 0.99 6.90
N ARG A 23 -10.28 0.18 6.19
CA ARG A 23 -9.04 -0.36 6.69
C ARG A 23 -7.92 0.63 6.37
N LEU A 24 -7.15 1.03 7.38
CA LEU A 24 -6.00 1.90 7.22
C LEU A 24 -4.73 1.09 7.41
N VAL A 25 -3.75 1.32 6.57
CA VAL A 25 -2.45 0.65 6.65
C VAL A 25 -1.31 1.65 6.55
N LEU A 26 -0.23 1.33 7.23
CA LEU A 26 1.02 2.07 7.12
C LEU A 26 1.84 1.41 6.01
N VAL A 27 2.26 2.21 5.04
CA VAL A 27 3.04 1.74 3.89
C VAL A 27 4.42 2.41 3.92
N ALA A 28 5.47 1.62 3.79
CA ALA A 28 6.83 2.12 3.67
C ALA A 28 7.23 2.13 2.20
N GLU A 29 7.60 3.29 1.70
CA GLU A 29 8.01 3.44 0.30
C GLU A 29 9.31 2.68 0.04
N ILE A 30 9.38 2.02 -1.11
CA ILE A 30 10.57 1.29 -1.51
C ILE A 30 11.73 2.28 -1.73
N ASP A 31 12.90 1.92 -1.22
CA ASP A 31 14.13 2.70 -1.42
C ASP A 31 14.06 4.13 -0.89
N SER A 32 13.30 4.33 0.21
CA SER A 32 13.08 5.64 0.78
C SER A 32 12.79 5.50 2.27
N ASP A 33 12.96 6.58 3.00
CA ASP A 33 12.52 6.65 4.41
C ASP A 33 11.06 7.06 4.54
N ARG A 34 10.41 7.34 3.43
CA ARG A 34 9.05 7.86 3.44
C ARG A 34 8.05 6.77 3.81
N ARG A 35 7.10 7.16 4.64
CA ARG A 35 5.98 6.30 5.03
C ARG A 35 4.68 7.06 4.84
N GLU A 36 3.64 6.32 4.56
CA GLU A 36 2.34 6.89 4.26
C GLU A 36 1.25 6.03 4.90
N VAL A 37 0.26 6.67 5.51
CA VAL A 37 -0.94 5.97 5.95
C VAL A 37 -1.95 6.05 4.81
N ALA A 38 -2.46 4.91 4.39
CA ALA A 38 -3.35 4.83 3.24
C ALA A 38 -4.59 4.00 3.57
N VAL A 39 -5.69 4.33 2.91
CA VAL A 39 -6.89 3.50 2.92
C VAL A 39 -6.60 2.26 2.07
N ASP A 40 -6.83 1.08 2.61
CA ASP A 40 -6.57 -0.18 1.93
C ASP A 40 -7.84 -0.63 1.20
N LEU A 41 -7.81 -0.58 -0.12
CA LEU A 41 -8.95 -0.96 -0.95
C LEU A 41 -8.83 -2.39 -1.48
N VAL A 42 -7.73 -3.09 -1.22
CA VAL A 42 -7.46 -4.40 -1.81
C VAL A 42 -7.12 -5.47 -0.78
N ASP A 43 -7.32 -5.16 0.49
CA ASP A 43 -7.10 -6.09 1.59
C ASP A 43 -5.67 -6.65 1.60
N ALA A 44 -4.68 -5.76 1.53
CA ALA A 44 -3.29 -6.15 1.52
C ALA A 44 -2.78 -6.35 2.95
N GLY A 45 -2.18 -7.51 3.21
CA GLY A 45 -1.60 -7.81 4.50
C GLY A 45 -0.18 -7.27 4.66
N PRO A 46 0.37 -7.35 5.89
CA PRO A 46 1.75 -6.95 6.14
C PRO A 46 2.73 -7.70 5.24
N GLY A 47 3.74 -7.00 4.77
CA GLY A 47 4.76 -7.55 3.89
C GLY A 47 4.41 -7.55 2.41
N VAL A 48 3.18 -7.23 2.07
CA VAL A 48 2.74 -7.23 0.66
C VAL A 48 3.22 -5.96 -0.02
N LEU A 49 3.77 -6.11 -1.22
CA LEU A 49 4.15 -4.99 -2.07
C LEU A 49 2.89 -4.41 -2.71
N VAL A 50 2.74 -3.10 -2.61
CA VAL A 50 1.50 -2.44 -3.03
C VAL A 50 1.78 -1.17 -3.81
N LEU A 51 0.79 -0.80 -4.61
CA LEU A 51 0.78 0.48 -5.30
C LEU A 51 -0.20 1.40 -4.59
N VAL A 52 0.26 2.59 -4.24
CA VAL A 52 -0.52 3.58 -3.50
C VAL A 52 -0.80 4.76 -4.41
N ALA A 53 -2.08 5.01 -4.66
CA ALA A 53 -2.51 6.22 -5.33
C ALA A 53 -2.53 7.37 -4.33
N THR A 54 -2.23 8.56 -4.77
CA THR A 54 -2.18 9.75 -3.91
C THR A 54 -3.05 10.85 -4.47
N ASP A 55 -3.41 11.80 -3.60
CA ASP A 55 -4.15 13.01 -3.95
C ASP A 55 -5.47 12.69 -4.69
N GLU A 56 -5.70 13.31 -5.83
CA GLU A 56 -6.96 13.15 -6.57
C GLU A 56 -7.22 11.73 -7.03
N ALA A 57 -6.17 11.01 -7.40
CA ALA A 57 -6.31 9.62 -7.81
C ALA A 57 -6.76 8.74 -6.64
N ALA A 58 -6.28 9.03 -5.44
CA ALA A 58 -6.69 8.30 -4.24
C ALA A 58 -8.17 8.58 -3.93
N ALA A 59 -8.56 9.83 -3.99
CA ALA A 59 -9.95 10.23 -3.75
C ALA A 59 -10.88 9.55 -4.75
N ALA A 60 -10.50 9.53 -6.02
CA ALA A 60 -11.30 8.88 -7.07
C ALA A 60 -11.41 7.38 -6.84
N ALA A 61 -10.30 6.72 -6.50
CA ALA A 61 -10.30 5.27 -6.27
C ALA A 61 -11.16 4.89 -5.06
N ALA A 62 -11.13 5.69 -4.01
CA ALA A 62 -11.89 5.43 -2.78
C ALA A 62 -13.34 5.89 -2.87
N GLY A 63 -13.66 6.74 -3.83
CA GLY A 63 -14.97 7.37 -3.91
C GLY A 63 -15.24 8.34 -2.77
N ASP A 64 -14.18 8.97 -2.23
CA ASP A 64 -14.26 9.82 -1.07
C ASP A 64 -13.21 10.93 -1.18
N ALA A 65 -13.66 12.19 -1.28
CA ALA A 65 -12.79 13.35 -1.49
C ALA A 65 -11.82 13.60 -0.33
N THR A 66 -12.07 13.00 0.85
CA THR A 66 -11.20 13.18 2.01
C THR A 66 -10.01 12.20 2.00
N VAL A 67 -10.01 11.22 1.11
CA VAL A 67 -8.93 10.24 1.04
C VAL A 67 -7.83 10.78 0.14
N ASP A 68 -6.62 10.90 0.67
CA ASP A 68 -5.47 11.41 -0.08
C ASP A 68 -4.39 10.35 -0.34
N ALA A 69 -4.57 9.16 0.18
CA ALA A 69 -3.69 8.02 -0.11
C ALA A 69 -4.51 6.73 -0.02
N ALA A 70 -4.43 5.90 -1.05
CA ALA A 70 -5.20 4.66 -1.10
C ALA A 70 -4.37 3.56 -1.76
N VAL A 71 -4.35 2.39 -1.13
CA VAL A 71 -3.74 1.20 -1.73
C VAL A 71 -4.70 0.67 -2.78
N VAL A 72 -4.28 0.68 -4.03
CA VAL A 72 -5.14 0.36 -5.16
C VAL A 72 -4.79 -0.95 -5.85
N ALA A 73 -3.62 -1.53 -5.56
CA ALA A 73 -3.21 -2.78 -6.16
C ALA A 73 -2.20 -3.50 -5.28
N GLN A 74 -2.26 -4.81 -5.27
CA GLN A 74 -1.18 -5.65 -4.79
C GLN A 74 -0.29 -5.95 -5.98
N VAL A 75 1.03 -5.75 -5.80
CA VAL A 75 1.97 -5.92 -6.89
C VAL A 75 2.63 -7.28 -6.74
N ALA A 76 2.52 -8.10 -7.76
CA ALA A 76 3.19 -9.39 -7.78
C ALA A 76 4.66 -9.16 -8.08
N GLU A 77 5.52 -9.69 -7.22
CA GLU A 77 6.93 -9.65 -7.52
C GLU A 77 7.23 -10.67 -8.60
N PRO A 78 8.11 -10.34 -9.55
CA PRO A 78 8.53 -11.33 -10.52
C PRO A 78 9.17 -12.50 -9.79
N ALA A 79 9.00 -13.69 -10.32
CA ALA A 79 9.64 -14.86 -9.76
C ALA A 79 11.13 -14.57 -9.67
N ARG A 80 11.68 -14.74 -8.49
CA ARG A 80 13.08 -14.53 -8.33
C ARG A 80 13.79 -15.58 -9.13
N PRO A 81 14.71 -15.17 -9.94
CA PRO A 81 15.55 -16.15 -10.57
C PRO A 81 16.35 -16.73 -9.44
N ALA A 82 15.96 -17.30 -8.83
CA ALA A 82 16.50 -17.63 -7.68
C ALA A 82 17.89 -17.56 -7.64
N VAL A 83 17.65 -17.35 -7.67
CA VAL A 83 18.20 -17.24 -7.59
C VAL A 83 19.03 -17.67 -8.27
N VAL A 84 19.33 -17.71 -8.83
CA VAL A 84 19.63 -17.92 -9.60
C VAL A 84 20.47 -18.27 -9.77
N PRO A 85 20.57 -18.71 -9.73
CA PRO A 85 21.19 -18.98 -9.86
C PRO A 85 21.92 -19.10 -10.23
N ALA A 86 21.82 -19.17 -10.09
CA ALA A 86 22.31 -19.20 -10.33
C ALA A 86 22.92 -19.29 -10.73
N GLU A 87 22.73 -18.98 -10.69
CA GLU A 87 23.11 -18.80 -10.91
C GLU A 87 23.50 -19.03 -11.11
N ALA A 88 23.27 -19.05 -10.85
CA ALA A 88 23.60 -19.14 -10.94
C ALA A 88 24.02 -19.51 -11.21
N GLY A 89 24.07 -19.55 -11.17
CA GLY A 89 24.52 -19.70 -11.37
C GLY A 89 24.80 -20.00 -11.63
N GLY A 90 24.75 -19.91 -11.57
CA GLY A 90 25.01 -19.92 -11.68
C GLY A 90 25.08 -20.05 -11.78
#